data_d073566fecf0d6d11009ca8954fba1b9
#
_entry.id   d073566fecf0d6d11009ca8954fba1b9
#
_cell.length_a   1.000
_cell.length_b   1.000
_cell.length_c   1.000
_cell.angle_alpha   90.00
_cell.angle_beta   90.00
_cell.angle_gamma   90.00
#
_symmetry.space_group_name_H-M   'P 1'
#
loop_
_entity.id
_entity.type
_entity.pdbx_description
1 polymer ?
#
loop_
_entity_poly.entity_id
_entity_poly.type
_entity_poly.pdbx_seq_one_letter_code
_entity_poly.pdbx_strand_id
1 'polypeptide(L)'
;NFITLNKIVNEVFPMISTSFSSKQILGFAANALNYNLVSTNGFPYQVTTSETVKNHSGVSFVIPIGLEQNVKQLHQELFNDDSYEASDKVKEIDSDIVYLTDITADNTDAMESTFKGDSLNEGTE
;
A
#
# COMPACT_ATOMS: atom_id res chain seq x y z
N ASN A 1 -12.09 -26.43 2.20
CA ASN A 1 -11.49 -27.75 2.16
C ASN A 1 -9.98 -27.62 1.94
N PHE A 2 -9.18 -28.30 2.78
CA PHE A 2 -7.71 -28.23 2.74
C PHE A 2 -7.11 -28.68 1.40
N ILE A 3 -7.76 -29.66 0.74
CA ILE A 3 -7.34 -30.15 -0.57
C ILE A 3 -7.49 -29.05 -1.64
N THR A 4 -8.61 -28.33 -1.61
CA THR A 4 -8.85 -27.19 -2.53
C THR A 4 -7.87 -26.08 -2.29
N LEU A 5 -7.57 -25.75 -1.02
CA LEU A 5 -6.61 -24.74 -0.65
C LEU A 5 -5.21 -25.08 -1.14
N ASN A 6 -4.76 -26.31 -0.92
CA ASN A 6 -3.46 -26.78 -1.39
C ASN A 6 -3.35 -26.71 -2.93
N LYS A 7 -4.43 -27.04 -3.64
CA LYS A 7 -4.47 -26.93 -5.11
C LYS A 7 -4.36 -25.48 -5.56
N ILE A 8 -5.12 -24.57 -4.96
CA ILE A 8 -5.05 -23.13 -5.26
C ILE A 8 -3.66 -22.59 -5.01
N VAL A 9 -3.05 -22.91 -3.86
CA VAL A 9 -1.69 -22.45 -3.54
C VAL A 9 -0.69 -22.96 -4.57
N ASN A 10 -0.77 -24.22 -4.97
CA ASN A 10 0.18 -24.78 -5.94
C ASN A 10 -0.01 -24.24 -7.37
N GLU A 11 -1.22 -23.83 -7.74
CA GLU A 11 -1.51 -23.26 -9.06
C GLU A 11 -1.18 -21.76 -9.12
N VAL A 12 -1.46 -21.01 -8.06
CA VAL A 12 -1.33 -19.54 -8.02
C VAL A 12 0.07 -19.11 -7.56
N PHE A 13 0.68 -19.85 -6.63
CA PHE A 13 1.97 -19.49 -6.05
C PHE A 13 3.09 -19.27 -7.06
N PRO A 14 3.23 -20.07 -8.14
CA PRO A 14 4.26 -19.82 -9.15
C PRO A 14 4.09 -18.51 -9.92
N MET A 15 2.89 -17.89 -9.86
CA MET A 15 2.57 -16.63 -10.52
C MET A 15 2.88 -15.40 -9.65
N ILE A 16 3.24 -15.63 -8.38
CA ILE A 16 3.47 -14.56 -7.40
C ILE A 16 4.95 -14.49 -7.08
N SER A 17 5.53 -13.28 -7.18
CA SER A 17 6.87 -13.02 -6.66
C SER A 17 6.77 -12.66 -5.17
N THR A 18 7.30 -13.51 -4.30
CA THR A 18 7.24 -13.35 -2.84
C THR A 18 8.48 -13.95 -2.18
N SER A 19 8.84 -13.40 -1.02
CA SER A 19 9.88 -13.96 -0.15
C SER A 19 9.41 -15.16 0.69
N PHE A 20 8.09 -15.45 0.70
CA PHE A 20 7.55 -16.59 1.42
C PHE A 20 7.73 -17.89 0.62
N SER A 21 8.07 -18.98 1.32
CA SER A 21 8.03 -20.32 0.76
C SER A 21 6.60 -20.86 0.71
N SER A 22 6.33 -21.83 -0.17
CA SER A 22 5.03 -22.51 -0.24
C SER A 22 4.63 -23.12 1.11
N LYS A 23 5.59 -23.64 1.89
CA LYS A 23 5.34 -24.19 3.23
C LYS A 23 4.85 -23.12 4.21
N GLN A 24 5.43 -21.92 4.17
CA GLN A 24 4.98 -20.81 5.02
C GLN A 24 3.58 -20.35 4.62
N ILE A 25 3.30 -20.23 3.32
CA ILE A 25 1.97 -19.86 2.84
C ILE A 25 0.92 -20.89 3.24
N LEU A 26 1.21 -22.18 3.11
CA LEU A 26 0.31 -23.23 3.57
C LEU A 26 0.08 -23.19 5.09
N GLY A 27 1.12 -22.85 5.87
CA GLY A 27 1.02 -22.65 7.32
C GLY A 27 0.08 -21.48 7.67
N PHE A 28 0.19 -20.35 7.00
CA PHE A 28 -0.72 -19.22 7.17
C PHE A 28 -2.14 -19.58 6.75
N ALA A 29 -2.30 -20.22 5.60
CA ALA A 29 -3.60 -20.61 5.07
C ALA A 29 -4.34 -21.62 5.96
N ALA A 30 -3.61 -22.56 6.58
CA ALA A 30 -4.19 -23.52 7.54
C ALA A 30 -4.74 -22.84 8.81
N ASN A 31 -4.18 -21.68 9.17
CA ASN A 31 -4.60 -20.90 10.34
C ASN A 31 -5.43 -19.66 9.93
N ALA A 32 -5.86 -19.55 8.68
CA ALA A 32 -6.53 -18.35 8.18
C ALA A 32 -7.79 -17.98 8.97
N LEU A 33 -8.53 -18.98 9.45
CA LEU A 33 -9.73 -18.77 10.27
C LEU A 33 -9.43 -18.24 11.68
N ASN A 34 -8.18 -18.31 12.13
CA ASN A 34 -7.75 -17.80 13.43
C ASN A 34 -7.25 -16.36 13.34
N TYR A 35 -7.07 -15.83 12.12
CA TYR A 35 -6.68 -14.44 11.90
C TYR A 35 -7.90 -13.56 11.75
N ASN A 36 -7.86 -12.42 12.42
CA ASN A 36 -8.86 -11.38 12.24
C ASN A 36 -8.22 -10.25 11.39
N LEU A 37 -8.81 -9.96 10.24
CA LEU A 37 -8.39 -8.85 9.41
C LEU A 37 -8.92 -7.56 10.03
N VAL A 38 -8.04 -6.83 10.72
CA VAL A 38 -8.41 -5.62 11.46
C VAL A 38 -8.59 -4.42 10.53
N SER A 39 -7.71 -4.29 9.54
CA SER A 39 -7.77 -3.21 8.54
C SER A 39 -7.02 -3.62 7.27
N THR A 40 -7.35 -2.97 6.17
CA THR A 40 -6.59 -3.00 4.92
C THR A 40 -6.31 -1.58 4.49
N ASN A 41 -5.03 -1.26 4.28
CA ASN A 41 -4.60 0.04 3.81
C ASN A 41 -3.66 -0.12 2.62
N GLY A 42 -3.67 0.86 1.71
CA GLY A 42 -2.73 0.93 0.59
C GLY A 42 -1.69 2.02 0.83
N PHE A 43 -0.47 1.79 0.40
CA PHE A 43 0.58 2.82 0.35
C PHE A 43 0.82 3.23 -1.12
N PRO A 44 0.93 4.53 -1.42
CA PRO A 44 0.80 5.71 -0.57
C PRO A 44 -0.66 5.96 -0.12
N TYR A 45 -0.84 6.57 1.05
CA TYR A 45 -2.16 6.86 1.63
C TYR A 45 -2.86 8.03 0.95
N GLN A 46 -2.11 9.09 0.71
CA GLN A 46 -2.59 10.29 0.03
C GLN A 46 -1.95 10.38 -1.34
N VAL A 47 -2.78 10.36 -2.37
CA VAL A 47 -2.35 10.39 -3.77
C VAL A 47 -3.23 11.32 -4.58
N THR A 48 -2.72 11.73 -5.72
CA THR A 48 -3.48 12.33 -6.81
C THR A 48 -3.06 11.73 -8.14
N THR A 49 -3.74 12.08 -9.22
CA THR A 49 -3.32 11.72 -10.57
C THR A 49 -2.99 12.97 -11.37
N SER A 50 -1.98 12.89 -12.20
CA SER A 50 -1.62 13.96 -13.12
C SER A 50 -1.12 13.39 -14.45
N GLU A 51 -1.46 14.03 -15.53
CA GLU A 51 -0.90 13.80 -16.87
C GLU A 51 0.18 14.83 -17.21
N THR A 52 0.41 15.80 -16.30
CA THR A 52 1.35 16.90 -16.49
C THR A 52 2.52 16.73 -15.54
N VAL A 53 3.48 15.90 -15.95
CA VAL A 53 4.75 15.72 -15.26
C VAL A 53 5.85 16.27 -16.17
N LYS A 54 6.78 17.06 -15.62
CA LYS A 54 7.89 17.63 -16.39
C LYS A 54 8.64 16.55 -17.15
N ASN A 55 8.85 16.76 -18.43
CA ASN A 55 9.52 15.84 -19.36
C ASN A 55 8.72 14.55 -19.70
N HIS A 56 7.50 14.42 -19.21
CA HIS A 56 6.62 13.28 -19.49
C HIS A 56 5.21 13.79 -19.80
N SER A 57 4.79 13.79 -21.05
CA SER A 57 3.45 14.20 -21.45
C SER A 57 2.65 13.02 -21.99
N GLY A 58 1.35 13.02 -21.73
CA GLY A 58 0.41 12.03 -22.27
C GLY A 58 0.44 10.67 -21.57
N VAL A 59 1.03 10.59 -20.38
CA VAL A 59 0.99 9.42 -19.49
C VAL A 59 0.40 9.85 -18.18
N SER A 60 -0.57 9.10 -17.67
CA SER A 60 -1.16 9.35 -16.36
C SER A 60 -0.28 8.73 -15.27
N PHE A 61 0.06 9.52 -14.27
CA PHE A 61 0.84 9.10 -13.11
C PHE A 61 0.00 9.19 -11.85
N VAL A 62 0.19 8.23 -10.96
CA VAL A 62 -0.27 8.32 -9.57
C VAL A 62 0.86 8.92 -8.76
N ILE A 63 0.59 10.04 -8.12
CA ILE A 63 1.59 10.86 -7.44
C ILE A 63 1.27 10.89 -5.95
N PRO A 64 2.19 10.50 -5.06
CA PRO A 64 2.01 10.66 -3.63
C PRO A 64 2.03 12.16 -3.27
N ILE A 65 1.07 12.59 -2.49
CA ILE A 65 1.04 13.95 -1.95
C ILE A 65 1.77 13.95 -0.62
N GLY A 66 2.95 14.57 -0.58
CA GLY A 66 3.81 14.56 0.59
C GLY A 66 4.34 13.16 0.92
N LEU A 67 5.34 12.70 0.17
CA LEU A 67 5.93 11.37 0.41
C LEU A 67 6.45 11.22 1.83
N GLU A 68 7.03 12.29 2.41
CA GLU A 68 7.52 12.28 3.79
C GLU A 68 6.41 11.94 4.78
N GLN A 69 5.24 12.57 4.67
CA GLN A 69 4.08 12.32 5.51
C GLN A 69 3.52 10.90 5.31
N ASN A 70 3.46 10.44 4.06
CA ASN A 70 3.03 9.09 3.74
C ASN A 70 3.94 8.03 4.41
N VAL A 71 5.26 8.24 4.41
CA VAL A 71 6.22 7.33 5.04
C VAL A 71 6.12 7.39 6.57
N LYS A 72 5.92 8.57 7.16
CA LYS A 72 5.67 8.69 8.61
C LYS A 72 4.41 7.92 9.03
N GLN A 73 3.31 8.07 8.28
CA GLN A 73 2.09 7.32 8.54
C GLN A 73 2.30 5.80 8.41
N LEU A 74 3.08 5.35 7.42
CA LEU A 74 3.42 3.94 7.25
C LEU A 74 4.14 3.39 8.48
N HIS A 75 5.11 4.14 9.03
CA HIS A 75 5.84 3.75 10.23
C HIS A 75 4.93 3.68 11.46
N GLN A 76 4.03 4.65 11.61
CA GLN A 76 3.05 4.62 12.69
C GLN A 76 2.14 3.39 12.59
N GLU A 77 1.61 3.08 11.42
CA GLU A 77 0.66 1.97 11.26
C GLU A 77 1.31 0.59 11.40
N LEU A 78 2.54 0.41 10.87
CA LEU A 78 3.22 -0.88 10.90
C LEU A 78 3.98 -1.15 12.19
N PHE A 79 4.54 -0.10 12.80
CA PHE A 79 5.48 -0.23 13.92
C PHE A 79 5.02 0.50 15.18
N ASN A 80 3.88 1.21 15.12
CA ASN A 80 3.38 2.10 16.19
C ASN A 80 4.45 3.13 16.61
N ASP A 81 5.18 3.65 15.62
CA ASP A 81 6.28 4.59 15.79
C ASP A 81 5.88 6.00 15.36
N ASP A 82 5.39 6.77 16.32
CA ASP A 82 5.01 8.17 16.14
C ASP A 82 6.23 9.12 16.09
N SER A 83 7.40 8.61 16.47
CA SER A 83 8.64 9.38 16.53
C SER A 83 9.49 9.28 15.27
N TYR A 84 9.05 8.49 14.30
CA TYR A 84 9.79 8.31 13.05
C TYR A 84 10.04 9.64 12.32
N GLU A 85 11.30 9.88 12.01
CA GLU A 85 11.71 10.97 11.14
C GLU A 85 12.18 10.44 9.78
N ALA A 86 11.66 11.06 8.72
CA ALA A 86 12.00 10.66 7.36
C ALA A 86 13.51 10.82 7.11
N SER A 87 14.11 9.84 6.47
CA SER A 87 15.52 9.89 6.08
C SER A 87 15.76 11.00 5.05
N ASP A 88 17.01 11.47 4.95
CA ASP A 88 17.39 12.46 3.93
C ASP A 88 17.04 11.98 2.52
N LYS A 89 17.12 10.69 2.26
CA LYS A 89 16.76 10.14 0.95
C LYS A 89 15.26 10.24 0.66
N VAL A 90 14.40 10.04 1.67
CA VAL A 90 12.95 10.23 1.52
C VAL A 90 12.64 11.70 1.24
N LYS A 91 13.27 12.61 1.97
CA LYS A 91 13.11 14.08 1.77
C LYS A 91 13.60 14.55 0.40
N GLU A 92 14.72 14.00 -0.08
CA GLU A 92 15.23 14.26 -1.43
C GLU A 92 14.19 13.82 -2.49
N ILE A 93 13.68 12.59 -2.38
CA ILE A 93 12.67 12.07 -3.33
C ILE A 93 11.37 12.87 -3.27
N ASP A 94 10.91 13.26 -2.07
CA ASP A 94 9.73 14.13 -1.92
C ASP A 94 9.91 15.46 -2.64
N SER A 95 11.08 16.10 -2.47
CA SER A 95 11.44 17.33 -3.16
C SER A 95 11.50 17.16 -4.69
N ASP A 96 12.03 16.04 -5.17
CA ASP A 96 12.07 15.71 -6.60
C ASP A 96 10.66 15.54 -7.18
N ILE A 97 9.76 14.87 -6.44
CA ILE A 97 8.36 14.73 -6.84
C ILE A 97 7.70 16.10 -6.98
N VAL A 98 7.84 16.96 -5.96
CA VAL A 98 7.30 18.34 -6.01
C VAL A 98 7.88 19.11 -7.19
N TYR A 99 9.20 19.04 -7.41
CA TYR A 99 9.84 19.71 -8.53
C TYR A 99 9.32 19.25 -9.90
N LEU A 100 9.09 17.94 -10.06
CA LEU A 100 8.64 17.37 -11.34
C LEU A 100 7.14 17.59 -11.61
N THR A 101 6.32 17.69 -10.57
CA THR A 101 4.86 17.66 -10.69
C THR A 101 4.19 18.97 -10.30
N ASP A 102 4.87 19.82 -9.52
CA ASP A 102 4.32 21.01 -8.87
C ASP A 102 3.13 20.70 -7.90
N ILE A 103 3.05 19.44 -7.43
CA ILE A 103 2.00 18.94 -6.55
C ILE A 103 2.50 18.95 -5.11
N THR A 104 1.72 19.61 -4.24
CA THR A 104 1.96 19.68 -2.79
C THR A 104 0.63 19.47 -2.04
N ALA A 105 0.70 19.22 -0.75
CA ALA A 105 -0.49 19.12 0.10
C ALA A 105 -1.28 20.44 0.18
N ASP A 106 -0.63 21.57 -0.07
CA ASP A 106 -1.26 22.89 0.01
C ASP A 106 -2.05 23.26 -1.26
N ASN A 107 -1.69 22.67 -2.40
CA ASN A 107 -2.29 23.05 -3.69
C ASN A 107 -3.11 21.93 -4.36
N THR A 108 -3.23 20.77 -3.74
CA THR A 108 -3.85 19.60 -4.35
C THR A 108 -4.71 18.84 -3.36
N ASP A 109 -5.97 18.58 -3.71
CA ASP A 109 -6.83 17.71 -2.94
C ASP A 109 -6.38 16.25 -3.10
N ALA A 110 -6.14 15.59 -1.98
CA ALA A 110 -5.79 14.19 -1.96
C ALA A 110 -7.00 13.32 -2.31
N MET A 111 -6.81 12.39 -3.23
CA MET A 111 -7.69 11.23 -3.32
C MET A 111 -7.23 10.22 -2.28
N GLU A 112 -8.09 9.87 -1.32
CA GLU A 112 -7.80 8.74 -0.44
C GLU A 112 -7.60 7.49 -1.31
N SER A 113 -6.54 6.72 -1.03
CA SER A 113 -6.36 5.45 -1.72
C SER A 113 -7.59 4.58 -1.42
N THR A 114 -8.33 4.22 -2.45
CA THR A 114 -9.64 3.55 -2.38
C THR A 114 -9.57 2.10 -1.86
N PHE A 115 -8.46 1.67 -1.29
CA PHE A 115 -8.35 0.41 -0.57
C PHE A 115 -8.65 0.55 0.93
N LYS A 116 -9.70 1.29 1.28
CA LYS A 116 -10.40 0.98 2.53
C LYS A 116 -11.18 -0.30 2.26
N GLY A 117 -10.61 -1.44 2.65
CA GLY A 117 -11.36 -2.68 2.66
C GLY A 117 -12.61 -2.47 3.50
N ASP A 118 -13.77 -2.58 2.87
CA ASP A 118 -15.03 -2.67 3.60
C ASP A 118 -14.84 -3.76 4.65
N SER A 119 -15.13 -3.43 5.89
CA SER A 119 -15.09 -4.40 6.98
C SER A 119 -15.99 -5.56 6.58
N LEU A 120 -15.41 -6.73 6.37
CA LEU A 120 -16.12 -7.99 6.08
C LEU A 120 -16.95 -8.46 7.29
N ASN A 121 -17.53 -7.54 8.06
CA ASN A 121 -18.30 -7.80 9.27
C ASN A 121 -19.75 -7.27 9.15
N GLU A 122 -20.43 -7.57 8.03
CA GLU A 122 -21.90 -7.51 8.02
C GLU A 122 -22.43 -8.83 7.47
N GLY A 123 -22.73 -9.75 8.35
CA GLY A 123 -23.40 -11.00 7.98
C GLY A 123 -23.46 -12.03 9.08
N THR A 124 -24.04 -11.67 10.21
CA THR A 124 -24.65 -12.68 11.10
C THR A 124 -26.01 -12.14 11.57
N GLU A 125 -27.03 -12.42 10.81
CA GLU A 125 -28.34 -12.79 11.31
C GLU A 125 -28.70 -14.20 10.83
#